data_feff3a9932558fc03ca43357c8474c4c
#
_entry.id   feff3a9932558fc03ca43357c8474c4c
#
_cell.length_a   1.000
_cell.length_b   1.000
_cell.length_c   1.000
_cell.angle_alpha   90.00
_cell.angle_beta   90.00
_cell.angle_gamma   90.00
#
_symmetry.space_group_name_H-M   'P 1'
#
loop_
_entity.id
_entity.type
_entity.pdbx_description
1 polymer ?
#
loop_
_entity_poly.entity_id
_entity_poly.type
_entity_poly.pdbx_seq_one_letter_code
_entity_poly.pdbx_strand_id
1 'polypeptide(L)'
;GLPVAPRGVASVLPKNVTRISKDLSVPGQEVLVYIAAREAARQRLFQHVPWLVERLVASVEEYAAGLQIDTSNIDEATRSLNLESGDPQQIQEALQNLQNMDLSPRVVSRNAGATSRLETLLALVEGWVDVVVDASLSERIPSSAQLAEAWARRRATGGSAEQAFASIVGIELGAPKVREAA
;
A
#
# COMPACT_ATOMS: atom_id res chain seq x y z
N GLY A 1 -1.12 2.46 -8.09
CA GLY A 1 -0.75 2.26 -9.21
C GLY A 1 0.61 2.31 -9.87
N LEU A 2 1.36 1.21 -9.82
CA LEU A 2 2.59 1.09 -10.61
C LEU A 2 2.27 0.61 -12.04
N PRO A 3 3.00 1.06 -13.07
CA PRO A 3 2.80 0.65 -14.47
C PRO A 3 3.45 -0.72 -14.75
N VAL A 4 2.91 -1.78 -14.16
CA VAL A 4 3.47 -3.14 -14.23
C VAL A 4 2.97 -3.95 -15.43
N ALA A 5 1.96 -3.46 -16.16
CA ALA A 5 1.43 -4.09 -17.36
C ALA A 5 1.97 -3.40 -18.62
N PRO A 6 1.93 -4.07 -19.80
CA PRO A 6 2.22 -3.42 -21.07
C PRO A 6 1.35 -2.17 -21.28
N ARG A 7 1.87 -1.18 -22.01
CA ARG A 7 1.14 0.07 -22.28
C ARG A 7 -0.22 -0.22 -22.93
N GLY A 8 -1.26 0.45 -22.42
CA GLY A 8 -2.62 0.31 -22.93
C GLY A 8 -3.36 -0.97 -22.49
N VAL A 9 -2.76 -1.80 -21.66
CA VAL A 9 -3.38 -3.01 -21.13
C VAL A 9 -3.84 -2.78 -19.71
N ALA A 10 -5.13 -2.96 -19.46
CA ALA A 10 -5.73 -2.97 -18.13
C ALA A 10 -6.35 -4.35 -17.87
N SER A 11 -6.24 -4.82 -16.64
CA SER A 11 -6.81 -6.11 -16.23
C SER A 11 -7.65 -5.92 -14.98
N VAL A 12 -8.81 -6.55 -14.96
CA VAL A 12 -9.73 -6.55 -13.82
C VAL A 12 -9.95 -7.98 -13.36
N LEU A 13 -9.93 -8.21 -12.06
CA LEU A 13 -10.22 -9.50 -11.45
C LEU A 13 -11.72 -9.62 -11.17
N PRO A 14 -12.49 -10.46 -11.90
CA PRO A 14 -13.95 -10.56 -11.75
C PRO A 14 -14.40 -10.91 -10.33
N LYS A 15 -13.65 -11.77 -9.64
CA LYS A 15 -13.92 -12.13 -8.23
C LYS A 15 -13.88 -10.91 -7.30
N ASN A 16 -12.96 -9.96 -7.54
CA ASN A 16 -12.88 -8.74 -6.75
C ASN A 16 -14.06 -7.80 -7.01
N VAL A 17 -14.51 -7.70 -8.26
CA VAL A 17 -15.71 -6.92 -8.61
C VAL A 17 -16.93 -7.48 -7.88
N THR A 18 -17.14 -8.81 -7.93
CA THR A 18 -18.26 -9.47 -7.25
C THR A 18 -18.20 -9.25 -5.74
N ARG A 19 -17.02 -9.33 -5.13
CA ARG A 19 -16.85 -9.10 -3.69
C ARG A 19 -17.19 -7.66 -3.33
N ILE A 20 -16.63 -6.68 -4.02
CA ILE A 20 -16.89 -5.24 -3.78
C ILE A 20 -18.38 -4.93 -3.95
N SER A 21 -19.00 -5.47 -5.00
CA SER A 21 -20.44 -5.33 -5.25
C SER A 21 -21.29 -5.82 -4.07
N LYS A 22 -20.95 -6.97 -3.50
CA LYS A 22 -21.64 -7.53 -2.32
C LYS A 22 -21.37 -6.72 -1.06
N ASP A 23 -20.10 -6.41 -0.79
CA ASP A 23 -19.69 -5.71 0.43
C ASP A 23 -20.29 -4.30 0.53
N LEU A 24 -20.44 -3.62 -0.59
CA LEU A 24 -21.01 -2.28 -0.67
C LEU A 24 -22.51 -2.24 -1.04
N SER A 25 -23.10 -3.38 -1.39
CA SER A 25 -24.46 -3.45 -1.94
C SER A 25 -24.66 -2.53 -3.17
N VAL A 26 -23.65 -2.49 -4.05
CA VAL A 26 -23.61 -1.68 -5.26
C VAL A 26 -23.71 -2.59 -6.49
N PRO A 27 -24.44 -2.21 -7.56
CA PRO A 27 -24.50 -3.01 -8.79
C PRO A 27 -23.09 -3.31 -9.34
N GLY A 28 -22.82 -4.59 -9.65
CA GLY A 28 -21.51 -5.03 -10.13
C GLY A 28 -21.04 -4.33 -11.40
N GLN A 29 -22.00 -3.89 -12.25
CA GLN A 29 -21.72 -3.10 -13.44
C GLN A 29 -21.16 -1.71 -13.09
N GLU A 30 -21.70 -1.05 -12.07
CA GLU A 30 -21.19 0.26 -11.60
C GLU A 30 -19.79 0.13 -11.00
N VAL A 31 -19.56 -0.94 -10.21
CA VAL A 31 -18.22 -1.27 -9.70
C VAL A 31 -17.23 -1.46 -10.84
N LEU A 32 -17.63 -2.22 -11.89
CA LEU A 32 -16.76 -2.48 -13.04
C LEU A 32 -16.44 -1.18 -13.80
N VAL A 33 -17.44 -0.33 -14.07
CA VAL A 33 -17.25 0.96 -14.75
C VAL A 33 -16.33 1.87 -13.93
N TYR A 34 -16.52 1.92 -12.62
CA TYR A 34 -15.68 2.73 -11.73
C TYR A 34 -14.21 2.28 -11.76
N ILE A 35 -13.96 0.96 -11.66
CA ILE A 35 -12.60 0.41 -11.75
C ILE A 35 -11.99 0.67 -13.14
N ALA A 36 -12.77 0.47 -14.20
CA ALA A 36 -12.31 0.70 -15.58
C ALA A 36 -11.95 2.18 -15.80
N ALA A 37 -12.75 3.11 -15.29
CA ALA A 37 -12.46 4.54 -15.37
C ALA A 37 -11.16 4.90 -14.63
N ARG A 38 -10.93 4.34 -13.44
CA ARG A 38 -9.67 4.52 -12.69
C ARG A 38 -8.47 4.03 -13.48
N GLU A 39 -8.56 2.84 -14.06
CA GLU A 39 -7.47 2.31 -14.88
C GLU A 39 -7.26 3.12 -16.17
N ALA A 40 -8.34 3.53 -16.84
CA ALA A 40 -8.24 4.37 -18.03
C ALA A 40 -7.58 5.73 -17.71
N ALA A 41 -7.96 6.37 -16.61
CA ALA A 41 -7.34 7.60 -16.14
C ALA A 41 -5.83 7.39 -15.91
N ARG A 42 -5.44 6.35 -15.17
CA ARG A 42 -4.03 6.01 -14.89
C ARG A 42 -3.24 5.75 -16.15
N GLN A 43 -3.77 4.96 -17.08
CA GLN A 43 -3.13 4.67 -18.36
C GLN A 43 -2.91 5.95 -19.19
N ARG A 44 -3.90 6.84 -19.23
CA ARG A 44 -3.77 8.13 -19.90
C ARG A 44 -2.72 9.01 -19.25
N LEU A 45 -2.66 9.08 -17.92
CA LEU A 45 -1.62 9.81 -17.21
C LEU A 45 -0.22 9.32 -17.64
N PHE A 46 0.03 8.02 -17.57
CA PHE A 46 1.32 7.44 -17.93
C PHE A 46 1.66 7.59 -19.42
N GLN A 47 0.64 7.60 -20.28
CA GLN A 47 0.84 7.78 -21.70
C GLN A 47 1.23 9.22 -22.08
N HIS A 48 0.65 10.21 -21.38
CA HIS A 48 0.88 11.64 -21.65
C HIS A 48 2.00 12.25 -20.81
N VAL A 49 2.45 11.56 -19.76
CA VAL A 49 3.53 12.01 -18.87
C VAL A 49 4.62 10.93 -18.77
N PRO A 50 5.39 10.68 -19.86
CA PRO A 50 6.35 9.56 -19.94
C PRO A 50 7.41 9.60 -18.83
N TRP A 51 7.90 10.77 -18.48
CA TRP A 51 8.92 10.95 -17.42
C TRP A 51 8.43 10.45 -16.05
N LEU A 52 7.10 10.45 -15.81
CA LEU A 52 6.52 9.98 -14.55
C LEU A 52 6.73 8.46 -14.36
N VAL A 53 6.59 7.69 -15.45
CA VAL A 53 6.85 6.24 -15.44
C VAL A 53 8.31 5.96 -15.10
N GLU A 54 9.23 6.65 -15.79
CA GLU A 54 10.67 6.51 -15.55
C GLU A 54 11.03 6.88 -14.10
N ARG A 55 10.45 7.97 -13.60
CA ARG A 55 10.68 8.43 -12.24
C ARG A 55 10.12 7.47 -11.17
N LEU A 56 8.94 6.87 -11.41
CA LEU A 56 8.37 5.85 -10.54
C LEU A 56 9.25 4.61 -10.49
N VAL A 57 9.70 4.11 -11.66
CA VAL A 57 10.58 2.94 -11.74
C VAL A 57 11.89 3.22 -10.99
N ALA A 58 12.55 4.34 -11.27
CA ALA A 58 13.78 4.74 -10.58
C ALA A 58 13.58 4.85 -9.05
N SER A 59 12.44 5.39 -8.61
CA SER A 59 12.15 5.49 -7.17
C SER A 59 11.91 4.13 -6.52
N VAL A 60 11.33 3.16 -7.24
CA VAL A 60 11.21 1.78 -6.77
C VAL A 60 12.58 1.11 -6.68
N GLU A 61 13.44 1.32 -7.67
CA GLU A 61 14.81 0.78 -7.67
C GLU A 61 15.64 1.36 -6.53
N GLU A 62 15.60 2.69 -6.32
CA GLU A 62 16.27 3.36 -5.20
C GLU A 62 15.77 2.84 -3.84
N TYR A 63 14.45 2.64 -3.73
CA TYR A 63 13.84 2.08 -2.54
C TYR A 63 14.30 0.64 -2.31
N ALA A 64 14.24 -0.21 -3.34
CA ALA A 64 14.63 -1.60 -3.28
C ALA A 64 16.12 -1.78 -2.93
N ALA A 65 16.99 -0.92 -3.47
CA ALA A 65 18.42 -0.91 -3.15
C ALA A 65 18.70 -0.56 -1.67
N GLY A 66 17.79 0.15 -1.01
CA GLY A 66 17.88 0.49 0.41
C GLY A 66 17.28 -0.55 1.35
N LEU A 67 16.68 -1.64 0.85
CA LEU A 67 16.05 -2.65 1.67
C LEU A 67 17.10 -3.45 2.46
N GLN A 68 16.84 -3.60 3.76
CA GLN A 68 17.65 -4.42 4.66
C GLN A 68 16.73 -5.22 5.59
N ILE A 69 17.25 -6.37 6.01
CA ILE A 69 16.57 -7.17 7.03
C ILE A 69 16.92 -6.55 8.39
N ASP A 70 15.92 -6.10 9.11
CA ASP A 70 16.07 -5.62 10.47
C ASP A 70 15.88 -6.80 11.43
N THR A 71 16.97 -7.16 12.11
CA THR A 71 17.00 -8.21 13.12
C THR A 71 17.11 -7.65 14.54
N SER A 72 16.92 -6.34 14.72
CA SER A 72 17.06 -5.67 16.01
C SER A 72 16.19 -6.29 17.10
N ASN A 73 14.97 -6.73 16.75
CA ASN A 73 14.09 -7.43 17.69
C ASN A 73 14.65 -8.78 18.15
N ILE A 74 15.33 -9.49 17.25
CA ILE A 74 15.98 -10.77 17.56
C ILE A 74 17.22 -10.54 18.44
N ASP A 75 17.99 -9.48 18.12
CA ASP A 75 19.17 -9.11 18.90
C ASP A 75 18.78 -8.63 20.30
N GLU A 76 17.68 -7.90 20.44
CA GLU A 76 17.14 -7.46 21.72
C GLU A 76 16.59 -8.63 22.53
N ALA A 77 15.86 -9.54 21.90
CA ALA A 77 15.42 -10.78 22.51
C ALA A 77 16.60 -11.65 22.98
N THR A 78 17.65 -11.74 22.18
CA THR A 78 18.86 -12.49 22.53
C THR A 78 19.60 -11.85 23.70
N ARG A 79 19.67 -10.51 23.76
CA ARG A 79 20.27 -9.78 24.90
C ARG A 79 19.45 -9.94 26.18
N SER A 80 18.11 -9.93 26.08
CA SER A 80 17.25 -10.16 27.25
C SER A 80 17.35 -11.58 27.80
N LEU A 81 17.77 -12.55 26.95
CA LEU A 81 18.04 -13.93 27.34
C LEU A 81 19.46 -14.14 27.90
N ASN A 82 20.37 -13.17 27.78
CA ASN A 82 21.69 -13.26 28.36
C ASN A 82 21.61 -13.12 29.90
N LEU A 83 21.19 -14.22 30.50
CA LEU A 83 20.90 -14.39 31.93
C LEU A 83 22.21 -14.62 32.67
N GLU A 84 23.00 -13.57 32.87
CA GLU A 84 24.17 -13.66 33.75
C GLU A 84 23.81 -13.89 35.24
N SER A 85 22.54 -13.70 35.60
CA SER A 85 22.11 -13.70 36.99
C SER A 85 21.53 -15.01 37.52
N GLY A 86 21.20 -15.99 36.68
CA GLY A 86 20.68 -17.30 37.10
C GLY A 86 19.43 -17.31 37.99
N ASP A 87 18.76 -16.15 38.15
CA ASP A 87 17.55 -16.01 38.96
C ASP A 87 16.35 -16.61 38.23
N PRO A 88 15.66 -17.65 38.83
CA PRO A 88 14.53 -18.30 38.20
C PRO A 88 13.35 -17.36 37.89
N GLN A 89 13.16 -16.28 38.65
CA GLN A 89 12.08 -15.32 38.41
C GLN A 89 12.37 -14.48 37.18
N GLN A 90 13.62 -14.03 37.00
CA GLN A 90 14.04 -13.26 35.82
C GLN A 90 13.97 -14.09 34.55
N ILE A 91 14.30 -15.39 34.63
CA ILE A 91 14.15 -16.34 33.51
C ILE A 91 12.69 -16.47 33.09
N GLN A 92 11.77 -16.55 34.06
CA GLN A 92 10.34 -16.71 33.77
C GLN A 92 9.73 -15.44 33.16
N GLU A 93 10.14 -14.25 33.62
CA GLU A 93 9.76 -12.95 33.03
C GLU A 93 10.31 -12.79 31.63
N ALA A 94 11.57 -13.14 31.39
CA ALA A 94 12.20 -13.10 30.06
C ALA A 94 11.51 -14.03 29.07
N LEU A 95 11.12 -15.24 29.50
CA LEU A 95 10.37 -16.18 28.67
C LEU A 95 8.94 -15.68 28.32
N GLN A 96 8.25 -15.04 29.27
CA GLN A 96 6.95 -14.42 29.01
C GLN A 96 7.08 -13.23 28.04
N ASN A 97 8.09 -12.41 28.20
CA ASN A 97 8.37 -11.30 27.29
C ASN A 97 8.65 -11.80 25.86
N LEU A 98 9.43 -12.86 25.71
CA LEU A 98 9.73 -13.50 24.42
C LEU A 98 8.48 -14.06 23.73
N GLN A 99 7.56 -14.65 24.48
CA GLN A 99 6.29 -15.16 23.91
C GLN A 99 5.42 -14.04 23.36
N ASN A 100 5.55 -12.82 23.87
CA ASN A 100 4.78 -11.65 23.43
C ASN A 100 5.53 -10.78 22.41
N MET A 101 6.83 -11.03 22.17
CA MET A 101 7.61 -10.29 21.18
C MET A 101 7.37 -10.84 19.77
N ASP A 102 7.16 -9.92 18.82
CA ASP A 102 7.17 -10.24 17.40
C ASP A 102 8.63 -10.42 16.94
N LEU A 103 9.08 -11.68 16.87
CA LEU A 103 10.41 -12.07 16.43
C LEU A 103 10.53 -12.18 14.90
N SER A 104 9.48 -11.78 14.16
CA SER A 104 9.52 -11.83 12.70
C SER A 104 10.57 -10.84 12.18
N PRO A 105 11.47 -11.26 11.29
CA PRO A 105 12.41 -10.35 10.65
C PRO A 105 11.61 -9.33 9.83
N ARG A 106 11.91 -8.05 10.01
CA ARG A 106 11.26 -6.96 9.27
C ARG A 106 12.18 -6.51 8.15
N VAL A 107 11.61 -6.28 6.98
CA VAL A 107 12.32 -5.65 5.88
C VAL A 107 12.06 -4.14 5.97
N VAL A 108 13.10 -3.37 6.16
CA VAL A 108 13.02 -1.90 6.27
C VAL A 108 13.89 -1.25 5.21
N SER A 109 13.46 -0.11 4.69
CA SER A 109 14.32 0.70 3.83
C SER A 109 15.08 1.72 4.69
N ARG A 110 16.40 1.69 4.62
CA ARG A 110 17.25 2.71 5.25
C ARG A 110 17.33 4.01 4.46
N ASN A 111 16.82 4.02 3.23
CA ASN A 111 16.76 5.22 2.42
C ASN A 111 15.42 5.95 2.61
N ALA A 112 15.28 6.68 3.72
CA ALA A 112 14.06 7.45 4.02
C ALA A 112 13.70 8.46 2.91
N GLY A 113 14.70 9.03 2.23
CA GLY A 113 14.48 9.93 1.10
C GLY A 113 13.87 9.23 -0.10
N ALA A 114 14.30 8.00 -0.43
CA ALA A 114 13.71 7.20 -1.51
C ALA A 114 12.27 6.79 -1.16
N THR A 115 12.04 6.37 0.08
CA THR A 115 10.71 6.02 0.57
C THR A 115 9.75 7.20 0.42
N SER A 116 10.11 8.38 0.93
CA SER A 116 9.27 9.58 0.87
C SER A 116 9.00 10.04 -0.57
N ARG A 117 10.00 9.95 -1.47
CA ARG A 117 9.79 10.26 -2.90
C ARG A 117 8.81 9.31 -3.56
N LEU A 118 8.95 8.00 -3.32
CA LEU A 118 8.06 6.99 -3.88
C LEU A 118 6.63 7.18 -3.39
N GLU A 119 6.42 7.36 -2.08
CA GLU A 119 5.11 7.63 -1.49
C GLU A 119 4.47 8.89 -2.09
N THR A 120 5.24 9.97 -2.24
CA THR A 120 4.74 11.22 -2.82
C THR A 120 4.31 11.02 -4.28
N LEU A 121 5.13 10.34 -5.10
CA LEU A 121 4.78 10.07 -6.49
C LEU A 121 3.54 9.19 -6.62
N LEU A 122 3.40 8.17 -5.79
CA LEU A 122 2.22 7.32 -5.76
C LEU A 122 0.97 8.10 -5.32
N ALA A 123 1.11 8.97 -4.32
CA ALA A 123 0.03 9.84 -3.85
C ALA A 123 -0.44 10.81 -4.95
N LEU A 124 0.49 11.42 -5.69
CA LEU A 124 0.16 12.30 -6.82
C LEU A 124 -0.59 11.56 -7.93
N VAL A 125 -0.15 10.34 -8.29
CA VAL A 125 -0.85 9.52 -9.29
C VAL A 125 -2.26 9.20 -8.86
N GLU A 126 -2.45 8.74 -7.62
CA GLU A 126 -3.76 8.35 -7.12
C GLU A 126 -4.67 9.56 -6.91
N GLY A 127 -4.15 10.69 -6.42
CA GLY A 127 -4.90 11.94 -6.27
C GLY A 127 -5.39 12.46 -7.63
N TRP A 128 -4.53 12.45 -8.65
CA TRP A 128 -4.94 12.83 -10.01
C TRP A 128 -6.03 11.89 -10.56
N VAL A 129 -5.88 10.58 -10.36
CA VAL A 129 -6.89 9.59 -10.77
C VAL A 129 -8.22 9.85 -10.07
N ASP A 130 -8.21 10.14 -8.77
CA ASP A 130 -9.44 10.43 -8.02
C ASP A 130 -10.19 11.64 -8.60
N VAL A 131 -9.48 12.75 -8.86
CA VAL A 131 -10.06 13.96 -9.44
C VAL A 131 -10.67 13.71 -10.81
N VAL A 132 -9.94 13.01 -11.70
CA VAL A 132 -10.43 12.73 -13.06
C VAL A 132 -11.64 11.80 -13.05
N VAL A 133 -11.63 10.79 -12.19
CA VAL A 133 -12.73 9.82 -12.07
C VAL A 133 -13.96 10.48 -11.48
N ASP A 134 -13.80 11.30 -10.45
CA ASP A 134 -14.90 12.06 -9.87
C ASP A 134 -15.56 13.00 -10.91
N ALA A 135 -14.77 13.81 -11.59
CA ALA A 135 -15.24 14.68 -12.65
C ALA A 135 -15.95 13.92 -13.81
N SER A 136 -15.57 12.67 -14.04
CA SER A 136 -16.11 11.86 -15.12
C SER A 136 -17.38 11.09 -14.74
N LEU A 137 -17.54 10.67 -13.49
CA LEU A 137 -18.53 9.70 -13.06
C LEU A 137 -19.55 10.22 -12.03
N SER A 138 -19.28 11.33 -11.34
CA SER A 138 -20.13 11.83 -10.24
C SER A 138 -21.60 12.02 -10.63
N GLU A 139 -21.87 12.49 -11.86
CA GLU A 139 -23.22 12.69 -12.38
C GLU A 139 -23.75 11.50 -13.22
N ARG A 140 -22.93 10.48 -13.46
CA ARG A 140 -23.26 9.38 -14.40
C ARG A 140 -23.51 8.05 -13.73
N ILE A 141 -22.94 7.85 -12.55
CA ILE A 141 -23.05 6.60 -11.80
C ILE A 141 -23.62 6.93 -10.41
N PRO A 142 -24.82 6.45 -10.06
CA PRO A 142 -25.46 6.72 -8.77
C PRO A 142 -24.58 6.38 -7.57
N SER A 143 -23.81 5.29 -7.64
CA SER A 143 -22.92 4.85 -6.55
C SER A 143 -21.53 5.48 -6.58
N SER A 144 -21.26 6.49 -7.43
CA SER A 144 -19.91 7.07 -7.59
C SER A 144 -19.32 7.55 -6.27
N ALA A 145 -20.06 8.33 -5.49
CA ALA A 145 -19.61 8.84 -4.20
C ALA A 145 -19.31 7.71 -3.18
N GLN A 146 -20.19 6.69 -3.14
CA GLN A 146 -20.00 5.53 -2.26
C GLN A 146 -18.75 4.72 -2.64
N LEU A 147 -18.51 4.56 -3.94
CA LEU A 147 -17.32 3.87 -4.45
C LEU A 147 -16.05 4.68 -4.17
N ALA A 148 -16.07 6.00 -4.35
CA ALA A 148 -14.96 6.89 -4.05
C ALA A 148 -14.57 6.80 -2.55
N GLU A 149 -15.57 6.88 -1.66
CA GLU A 149 -15.39 6.76 -0.23
C GLU A 149 -14.81 5.36 0.17
N ALA A 150 -15.34 4.29 -0.41
CA ALA A 150 -14.82 2.94 -0.17
C ALA A 150 -13.37 2.78 -0.62
N TRP A 151 -12.99 3.38 -1.75
CA TRP A 151 -11.61 3.40 -2.23
C TRP A 151 -10.69 4.23 -1.33
N ALA A 152 -11.14 5.40 -0.88
CA ALA A 152 -10.40 6.23 0.06
C ALA A 152 -10.15 5.51 1.39
N ARG A 153 -11.19 4.87 1.97
CA ARG A 153 -11.06 4.06 3.18
C ARG A 153 -10.09 2.90 3.01
N ARG A 154 -10.22 2.16 1.89
CA ARG A 154 -9.31 1.03 1.61
C ARG A 154 -7.85 1.47 1.52
N ARG A 155 -7.56 2.63 0.93
CA ARG A 155 -6.20 3.19 0.92
C ARG A 155 -5.74 3.58 2.32
N ALA A 156 -6.65 4.16 3.14
CA ALA A 156 -6.31 4.58 4.50
C ALA A 156 -5.98 3.40 5.42
N THR A 157 -6.70 2.28 5.27
CA THR A 157 -6.54 1.11 6.13
C THR A 157 -5.61 0.04 5.53
N GLY A 158 -5.29 0.15 4.23
CA GLY A 158 -4.68 -0.92 3.44
C GLY A 158 -5.64 -2.10 3.21
N GLY A 159 -5.49 -2.82 2.11
CA GLY A 159 -6.12 -4.12 1.94
C GLY A 159 -5.29 -5.20 2.63
N SER A 160 -5.87 -6.37 2.91
CA SER A 160 -5.16 -7.48 3.54
C SER A 160 -3.85 -7.87 2.84
N ALA A 161 -3.83 -7.80 1.50
CA ALA A 161 -2.61 -8.04 0.71
C ALA A 161 -1.61 -6.88 0.82
N GLU A 162 -2.09 -5.64 0.88
CA GLU A 162 -1.25 -4.44 1.06
C GLU A 162 -0.68 -4.39 2.48
N GLN A 163 -1.46 -4.77 3.49
CA GLN A 163 -0.98 -4.89 4.87
C GLN A 163 0.06 -6.00 5.01
N ALA A 164 -0.17 -7.17 4.39
CA ALA A 164 0.81 -8.24 4.37
C ALA A 164 2.09 -7.82 3.61
N PHE A 165 1.96 -7.10 2.50
CA PHE A 165 3.09 -6.55 1.76
C PHE A 165 3.82 -5.47 2.56
N ALA A 166 3.09 -4.55 3.19
CA ALA A 166 3.65 -3.51 4.04
C ALA A 166 4.43 -4.09 5.22
N SER A 167 3.92 -5.16 5.85
CA SER A 167 4.62 -5.83 6.95
C SER A 167 5.91 -6.53 6.51
N ILE A 168 5.97 -7.01 5.25
CA ILE A 168 7.16 -7.67 4.69
C ILE A 168 8.18 -6.65 4.18
N VAL A 169 7.71 -5.57 3.54
CA VAL A 169 8.55 -4.63 2.76
C VAL A 169 8.74 -3.29 3.49
N GLY A 170 8.06 -3.06 4.63
CA GLY A 170 8.18 -1.82 5.42
C GLY A 170 7.65 -0.57 4.73
N ILE A 171 6.85 -0.70 3.66
CA ILE A 171 6.17 0.42 3.03
C ILE A 171 4.72 0.46 3.50
N GLU A 172 4.35 1.47 4.25
CA GLU A 172 2.98 1.89 4.36
C GLU A 172 2.63 2.70 3.09
N LEU A 173 2.07 2.04 2.09
CA LEU A 173 1.45 2.69 0.92
C LEU A 173 0.16 3.41 1.37
N GLY A 174 0.28 4.23 2.35
CA GLY A 174 -0.81 4.79 3.13
C GLY A 174 -1.30 6.14 2.63
N ALA A 175 -2.53 6.36 2.89
CA ALA A 175 -3.41 7.38 2.40
C ALA A 175 -3.27 8.84 2.91
N PRO A 176 -2.54 9.22 3.94
CA PRO A 176 -2.59 10.61 4.39
C PRO A 176 -2.16 11.60 3.30
N LYS A 177 -1.15 11.27 2.52
CA LYS A 177 -0.56 12.18 1.51
C LYS A 177 -1.40 12.36 0.25
N VAL A 178 -2.34 11.45 -0.05
CA VAL A 178 -3.20 11.58 -1.24
C VAL A 178 -4.17 12.77 -1.12
N ARG A 179 -4.65 13.06 0.10
CA ARG A 179 -5.53 14.22 0.34
C ARG A 179 -4.79 15.56 0.25
N GLU A 180 -3.49 15.57 0.53
CA GLU A 180 -2.66 16.77 0.40
C GLU A 180 -2.26 17.03 -1.05
N ALA A 181 -2.33 16.02 -1.91
CA ALA A 181 -1.92 16.07 -3.32
C ALA A 181 -3.09 16.31 -4.30
N ALA A 182 -4.34 16.19 -3.85
CA ALA A 182 -5.54 16.43 -4.63
C ALA A 182 -6.08 17.85 -4.42
#